data_4be96cff8c1a828b63e0ab17af69775a
#
_entry.id   4be96cff8c1a828b63e0ab17af69775a
#
_cell.length_a   1.000
_cell.length_b   1.000
_cell.length_c   1.000
_cell.angle_alpha   90.00
_cell.angle_beta   90.00
_cell.angle_gamma   90.00
#
_symmetry.space_group_name_H-M   'P 1'
#
loop_
_entity.id
_entity.type
_entity.pdbx_description
1 polymer ?
#
loop_
_entity_poly.entity_id
_entity_poly.type
_entity_poly.pdbx_seq_one_letter_code
_entity_poly.pdbx_strand_id
1 'polypeptide(L)'
;IYIINKNQMKNIIKNVITCLLLICPASLHAQQTARIMSLNELFSLADTQSKTIKIYESVVSGAEKDISVAKNAYLPSVEFSASATFNGNALVADRDFSNGHSFSSPHFGNNFAIEASQVVFAGGAIHYNIKALEIQKRIREWELASHKQDVYFLLTGYYLDLYKYRNLLTVYDRNMEQTRQVIRDMHAREAAGVALNNDITRYEVQYQNLQYKRTELVSSINICNDKLVTMLELPKDTEILPDTTLLSSNMPKPVEAEFQDIAYKNSPILNKNRLALDMLSKKEKVIKSGYMPQISIIAGDNLKGPITYEIPTLDNNINTWYVGVGLKFNIGNIYKLPKDLSRLRSSVEQSHNELASAEESVSLDVNAAYTRYLDSFELLKTQEKSLQLARENYDVIANRYANDLVLVTDLVDADNLRLSAEVQYVNAHINVIYNYY
;
A
#
# COMPACT_ATOMS: atom_id res chain seq x y z
N ILE A 1 -71.21 6.00 -10.63
CA ILE A 1 -70.88 7.03 -9.62
C ILE A 1 -70.76 6.31 -8.27
N TYR A 2 -69.50 6.02 -7.85
CA TYR A 2 -69.24 5.40 -6.54
C TYR A 2 -69.26 6.49 -5.46
N ILE A 3 -70.21 6.44 -4.58
CA ILE A 3 -70.27 7.30 -3.40
C ILE A 3 -69.34 6.71 -2.37
N ILE A 4 -68.16 7.32 -2.18
CA ILE A 4 -67.21 6.93 -1.13
C ILE A 4 -67.80 7.38 0.20
N ASN A 5 -68.03 6.43 1.11
CA ASN A 5 -68.65 6.62 2.41
C ASN A 5 -67.75 7.50 3.30
N LYS A 6 -68.31 8.51 3.96
CA LYS A 6 -67.66 9.52 4.79
C LYS A 6 -66.74 8.92 5.89
N ASN A 7 -66.99 7.68 6.30
CA ASN A 7 -66.15 6.93 7.24
C ASN A 7 -64.88 6.33 6.62
N GLN A 8 -64.91 5.98 5.34
CA GLN A 8 -63.71 5.51 4.63
C GLN A 8 -62.75 6.68 4.36
N MET A 9 -63.24 7.85 4.05
CA MET A 9 -62.42 9.06 3.87
C MET A 9 -61.75 9.51 5.17
N LYS A 10 -62.43 9.39 6.34
CA LYS A 10 -61.80 9.65 7.65
C LYS A 10 -60.66 8.69 8.00
N ASN A 11 -60.82 7.41 7.63
CA ASN A 11 -59.76 6.40 7.87
C ASN A 11 -58.57 6.56 6.91
N ILE A 12 -58.79 6.95 5.65
CA ILE A 12 -57.72 7.26 4.69
C ILE A 12 -56.95 8.50 5.14
N ILE A 13 -57.65 9.57 5.58
CA ILE A 13 -57.01 10.79 6.09
C ILE A 13 -56.26 10.51 7.38
N LYS A 14 -56.78 9.67 8.29
CA LYS A 14 -56.11 9.28 9.53
C LYS A 14 -54.83 8.45 9.25
N ASN A 15 -54.87 7.52 8.28
CA ASN A 15 -53.71 6.73 7.88
C ASN A 15 -52.66 7.56 7.12
N VAL A 16 -53.07 8.53 6.28
CA VAL A 16 -52.15 9.44 5.60
C VAL A 16 -51.48 10.40 6.59
N ILE A 17 -52.19 10.90 7.59
CA ILE A 17 -51.63 11.74 8.67
C ILE A 17 -50.70 10.92 9.56
N THR A 18 -51.00 9.64 9.84
CA THR A 18 -50.13 8.75 10.61
C THR A 18 -48.86 8.36 9.81
N CYS A 19 -48.94 8.18 8.50
CA CYS A 19 -47.77 7.99 7.64
C CYS A 19 -46.92 9.26 7.45
N LEU A 20 -47.54 10.47 7.44
CA LEU A 20 -46.82 11.74 7.36
C LEU A 20 -46.11 12.11 8.68
N LEU A 21 -46.60 11.65 9.83
CA LEU A 21 -45.95 11.82 11.12
C LEU A 21 -44.79 10.83 11.38
N LEU A 22 -44.68 9.76 10.58
CA LEU A 22 -43.55 8.80 10.63
C LEU A 22 -42.39 9.17 9.70
N ILE A 23 -42.56 10.20 8.86
CA ILE A 23 -41.48 10.79 8.06
C ILE A 23 -41.08 12.13 8.72
N CYS A 24 -40.76 12.09 10.01
CA CYS A 24 -39.85 13.07 10.55
C CYS A 24 -38.45 12.66 10.09
N PRO A 25 -37.76 13.42 9.21
CA PRO A 25 -36.33 13.23 9.08
C PRO A 25 -35.79 13.59 10.46
N ALA A 26 -35.38 12.59 11.23
CA ALA A 26 -34.40 12.81 12.25
C ALA A 26 -33.24 13.46 11.53
N SER A 27 -33.17 14.78 11.56
CA SER A 27 -31.95 15.51 11.30
C SER A 27 -30.98 14.99 12.36
N LEU A 28 -30.36 13.84 12.04
CA LEU A 28 -29.10 13.44 12.64
C LEU A 28 -28.18 14.62 12.35
N HIS A 29 -28.16 15.58 13.27
CA HIS A 29 -26.98 16.41 13.41
C HIS A 29 -25.89 15.39 13.63
N ALA A 30 -25.05 15.18 12.62
CA ALA A 30 -23.83 14.44 12.74
C ALA A 30 -23.05 15.17 13.85
N GLN A 31 -23.20 14.71 15.08
CA GLN A 31 -22.38 15.15 16.19
C GLN A 31 -20.99 14.67 15.81
N GLN A 32 -20.12 15.61 15.51
CA GLN A 32 -18.71 15.36 15.27
C GLN A 32 -18.22 14.54 16.47
N THR A 33 -17.99 13.24 16.24
CA THR A 33 -17.58 12.33 17.32
C THR A 33 -16.09 12.48 17.49
N ALA A 34 -15.71 13.33 18.45
CA ALA A 34 -14.31 13.47 18.85
C ALA A 34 -13.83 12.14 19.47
N ARG A 35 -12.81 11.54 18.89
CA ARG A 35 -12.23 10.27 19.32
C ARG A 35 -10.75 10.41 19.63
N ILE A 36 -10.38 10.18 20.89
CA ILE A 36 -8.98 10.09 21.27
C ILE A 36 -8.43 8.77 20.73
N MET A 37 -7.36 8.83 19.95
CA MET A 37 -6.74 7.66 19.32
C MET A 37 -5.23 7.67 19.56
N SER A 38 -4.70 6.49 19.87
CA SER A 38 -3.25 6.26 19.95
C SER A 38 -2.69 5.81 18.58
N LEU A 39 -1.37 5.92 18.38
CA LEU A 39 -0.71 5.42 17.18
C LEU A 39 -0.92 3.92 16.98
N ASN A 40 -0.89 3.12 18.06
CA ASN A 40 -1.13 1.68 17.97
C ASN A 40 -2.55 1.36 17.50
N GLU A 41 -3.53 2.15 17.93
CA GLU A 41 -4.91 2.01 17.45
C GLU A 41 -5.03 2.37 15.97
N LEU A 42 -4.35 3.42 15.51
CA LEU A 42 -4.30 3.77 14.08
C LEU A 42 -3.72 2.62 13.25
N PHE A 43 -2.61 2.02 13.70
CA PHE A 43 -1.98 0.90 12.98
C PHE A 43 -2.90 -0.32 12.92
N SER A 44 -3.56 -0.67 14.01
CA SER A 44 -4.50 -1.80 14.03
C SER A 44 -5.73 -1.57 13.14
N LEU A 45 -6.22 -0.34 13.05
CA LEU A 45 -7.27 0.03 12.10
C LEU A 45 -6.77 -0.02 10.66
N ALA A 46 -5.56 0.45 10.39
CA ALA A 46 -4.97 0.40 9.06
C ALA A 46 -4.81 -1.04 8.58
N ASP A 47 -4.37 -1.97 9.45
CA ASP A 47 -4.24 -3.39 9.11
C ASP A 47 -5.57 -4.00 8.65
N THR A 48 -6.69 -3.55 9.19
CA THR A 48 -8.00 -4.13 8.87
C THR A 48 -8.75 -3.37 7.78
N GLN A 49 -8.51 -2.07 7.63
CA GLN A 49 -9.36 -1.21 6.80
C GLN A 49 -8.63 -0.61 5.60
N SER A 50 -7.31 -0.39 5.67
CA SER A 50 -6.57 0.26 4.59
C SER A 50 -6.69 -0.47 3.25
N LYS A 51 -7.17 0.24 2.23
CA LYS A 51 -7.28 -0.29 0.85
C LYS A 51 -5.92 -0.68 0.29
N THR A 52 -4.89 0.10 0.60
CA THR A 52 -3.53 -0.20 0.16
C THR A 52 -3.05 -1.54 0.72
N ILE A 53 -3.25 -1.79 2.01
CA ILE A 53 -2.87 -3.07 2.64
C ILE A 53 -3.67 -4.22 2.02
N LYS A 54 -4.99 -4.08 1.84
CA LYS A 54 -5.86 -5.10 1.22
C LYS A 54 -5.45 -5.45 -0.21
N ILE A 55 -4.92 -4.49 -0.99
CA ILE A 55 -4.38 -4.76 -2.33
C ILE A 55 -3.23 -5.77 -2.23
N TYR A 56 -2.26 -5.53 -1.36
CA TYR A 56 -1.09 -6.40 -1.22
C TYR A 56 -1.41 -7.73 -0.54
N GLU A 57 -2.37 -7.80 0.36
CA GLU A 57 -2.93 -9.06 0.87
C GLU A 57 -3.54 -9.91 -0.25
N SER A 58 -4.24 -9.26 -1.19
CA SER A 58 -4.77 -9.93 -2.37
C SER A 58 -3.67 -10.44 -3.31
N VAL A 59 -2.55 -9.71 -3.43
CA VAL A 59 -1.36 -10.16 -4.18
C VAL A 59 -0.73 -11.40 -3.55
N VAL A 60 -0.62 -11.44 -2.22
CA VAL A 60 -0.13 -12.62 -1.49
C VAL A 60 -1.07 -13.82 -1.69
N SER A 61 -2.38 -13.60 -1.58
CA SER A 61 -3.39 -14.63 -1.84
C SER A 61 -3.32 -15.15 -3.29
N GLY A 62 -3.08 -14.25 -4.27
CA GLY A 62 -2.84 -14.62 -5.67
C GLY A 62 -1.64 -15.55 -5.81
N ALA A 63 -0.50 -15.20 -5.20
CA ALA A 63 0.69 -16.03 -5.24
C ALA A 63 0.50 -17.42 -4.58
N GLU A 64 -0.36 -17.52 -3.56
CA GLU A 64 -0.73 -18.82 -2.98
C GLU A 64 -1.55 -19.68 -3.95
N LYS A 65 -2.45 -19.07 -4.70
CA LYS A 65 -3.20 -19.76 -5.76
C LYS A 65 -2.30 -20.18 -6.92
N ASP A 66 -1.27 -19.40 -7.26
CA ASP A 66 -0.28 -19.77 -8.28
C ASP A 66 0.46 -21.07 -7.90
N ILE A 67 0.78 -21.26 -6.61
CA ILE A 67 1.35 -22.53 -6.11
C ILE A 67 0.36 -23.66 -6.31
N SER A 68 -0.92 -23.44 -6.02
CA SER A 68 -1.97 -24.46 -6.20
C SER A 68 -2.15 -24.82 -7.68
N VAL A 69 -2.13 -23.83 -8.56
CA VAL A 69 -2.17 -24.04 -10.03
C VAL A 69 -0.95 -24.83 -10.50
N ALA A 70 0.25 -24.50 -10.02
CA ALA A 70 1.46 -25.22 -10.39
C ALA A 70 1.45 -26.70 -9.92
N LYS A 71 0.78 -27.00 -8.80
CA LYS A 71 0.59 -28.39 -8.32
C LYS A 71 -0.30 -29.20 -9.25
N ASN A 72 -1.14 -28.58 -10.09
CA ASN A 72 -1.94 -29.29 -11.11
C ASN A 72 -1.04 -30.04 -12.12
N ALA A 73 0.24 -29.64 -12.27
CA ALA A 73 1.19 -30.41 -13.09
C ALA A 73 1.45 -31.86 -12.56
N TYR A 74 1.03 -32.15 -11.34
CA TYR A 74 1.03 -33.52 -10.80
C TYR A 74 -0.26 -34.29 -11.10
N LEU A 75 -1.26 -33.67 -11.67
CA LEU A 75 -2.51 -34.30 -12.07
C LEU A 75 -2.46 -34.73 -13.54
N PRO A 76 -3.21 -35.78 -13.94
CA PRO A 76 -3.31 -36.15 -15.34
C PRO A 76 -4.00 -35.05 -16.15
N SER A 77 -3.47 -34.78 -17.35
CA SER A 77 -4.18 -34.04 -18.38
C SER A 77 -5.09 -34.99 -19.13
N VAL A 78 -6.38 -34.68 -19.22
CA VAL A 78 -7.36 -35.46 -19.99
C VAL A 78 -7.96 -34.51 -21.04
N GLU A 79 -7.86 -34.91 -22.30
CA GLU A 79 -8.35 -34.14 -23.45
C GLU A 79 -9.36 -34.96 -24.20
N PHE A 80 -10.49 -34.37 -24.56
CA PHE A 80 -11.46 -34.90 -25.50
C PHE A 80 -11.42 -34.06 -26.79
N SER A 81 -11.25 -34.72 -27.90
CA SER A 81 -11.32 -34.08 -29.22
C SER A 81 -12.36 -34.75 -30.12
N ALA A 82 -13.05 -33.94 -30.91
CA ALA A 82 -13.99 -34.41 -31.93
C ALA A 82 -13.75 -33.60 -33.20
N SER A 83 -13.65 -34.30 -34.31
CA SER A 83 -13.58 -33.64 -35.62
C SER A 83 -14.43 -34.36 -36.67
N ALA A 84 -15.00 -33.59 -37.57
CA ALA A 84 -15.67 -34.06 -38.77
C ALA A 84 -14.93 -33.49 -39.97
N THR A 85 -14.67 -34.31 -40.96
CA THR A 85 -13.93 -33.93 -42.19
C THR A 85 -14.71 -34.30 -43.42
N PHE A 86 -14.55 -33.52 -44.48
CA PHE A 86 -14.94 -33.89 -45.81
C PHE A 86 -13.70 -34.39 -46.56
N ASN A 87 -13.70 -35.65 -46.96
CA ASN A 87 -12.60 -36.29 -47.65
C ASN A 87 -12.84 -36.28 -49.17
N GLY A 88 -11.81 -35.99 -49.94
CA GLY A 88 -11.78 -36.18 -51.37
C GLY A 88 -11.49 -37.62 -51.77
N ASN A 89 -11.61 -37.93 -53.08
CA ASN A 89 -11.18 -39.23 -53.61
C ASN A 89 -9.67 -39.43 -53.45
N ALA A 90 -9.24 -40.66 -53.18
CA ALA A 90 -7.84 -40.99 -53.08
C ALA A 90 -7.24 -41.17 -54.49
N LEU A 91 -6.03 -40.59 -54.73
CA LEU A 91 -5.24 -40.80 -55.90
C LEU A 91 -4.04 -41.64 -55.53
N VAL A 92 -3.89 -42.78 -56.22
CA VAL A 92 -2.71 -43.64 -56.09
C VAL A 92 -1.95 -43.57 -57.40
N ALA A 93 -0.65 -43.25 -57.33
CA ALA A 93 0.23 -43.20 -58.49
C ALA A 93 1.60 -43.83 -58.12
N ASP A 94 2.36 -44.17 -59.12
CA ASP A 94 3.73 -44.62 -58.93
C ASP A 94 4.59 -43.51 -58.35
N ARG A 95 5.74 -43.82 -57.77
CA ARG A 95 6.63 -42.83 -57.13
C ARG A 95 7.12 -41.71 -58.03
N ASP A 96 7.10 -41.97 -59.38
CA ASP A 96 7.43 -41.02 -60.45
C ASP A 96 6.20 -40.19 -60.91
N PHE A 97 5.06 -40.34 -60.20
CA PHE A 97 3.74 -39.73 -60.52
C PHE A 97 3.10 -40.24 -61.80
N SER A 98 3.63 -41.31 -62.38
CA SER A 98 3.00 -42.00 -63.51
C SER A 98 1.87 -42.95 -63.04
N ASN A 99 1.07 -43.49 -63.97
CA ASN A 99 0.03 -44.47 -63.73
C ASN A 99 -0.98 -44.15 -62.63
N GLY A 100 -1.37 -42.86 -62.51
CA GLY A 100 -2.32 -42.37 -61.51
C GLY A 100 -3.74 -42.98 -61.69
N HIS A 101 -4.22 -43.62 -60.61
CA HIS A 101 -5.60 -44.14 -60.57
C HIS A 101 -6.34 -43.49 -59.39
N SER A 102 -7.54 -42.94 -59.66
CA SER A 102 -8.43 -42.37 -58.62
C SER A 102 -9.38 -43.44 -58.07
N PHE A 103 -9.40 -43.52 -56.73
CA PHE A 103 -10.32 -44.40 -56.02
C PHE A 103 -11.38 -43.56 -55.28
N SER A 104 -12.67 -43.96 -55.39
CA SER A 104 -13.71 -43.33 -54.58
C SER A 104 -13.49 -43.60 -53.11
N SER A 105 -13.51 -42.53 -52.29
CA SER A 105 -13.37 -42.59 -50.83
C SER A 105 -14.68 -42.12 -50.18
N PRO A 106 -15.09 -42.64 -49.03
CA PRO A 106 -16.19 -42.08 -48.27
C PRO A 106 -15.91 -40.61 -47.93
N HIS A 107 -16.85 -39.73 -48.29
CA HIS A 107 -16.62 -38.29 -48.17
C HIS A 107 -16.81 -37.75 -46.77
N PHE A 108 -17.53 -38.43 -45.89
CA PHE A 108 -17.69 -38.03 -44.51
C PHE A 108 -16.67 -38.76 -43.61
N GLY A 109 -15.82 -38.00 -42.91
CA GLY A 109 -14.91 -38.52 -41.93
C GLY A 109 -15.24 -37.98 -40.53
N ASN A 110 -15.08 -38.85 -39.56
CA ASN A 110 -15.24 -38.53 -38.14
C ASN A 110 -14.04 -39.02 -37.35
N ASN A 111 -13.69 -38.31 -36.31
CA ASN A 111 -12.67 -38.70 -35.30
C ASN A 111 -13.12 -38.21 -33.94
N PHE A 112 -13.29 -39.14 -32.99
CA PHE A 112 -13.56 -38.88 -31.60
C PHE A 112 -12.43 -39.50 -30.81
N ALA A 113 -11.66 -38.68 -30.08
CA ALA A 113 -10.57 -39.17 -29.27
C ALA A 113 -10.64 -38.66 -27.84
N ILE A 114 -10.33 -39.53 -26.89
CA ILE A 114 -10.06 -39.16 -25.51
C ILE A 114 -8.63 -39.59 -25.20
N GLU A 115 -7.83 -38.66 -24.76
CA GLU A 115 -6.43 -38.88 -24.45
C GLU A 115 -6.11 -38.43 -23.00
N ALA A 116 -5.38 -39.24 -22.28
CA ALA A 116 -4.91 -38.93 -20.93
C ALA A 116 -3.39 -39.02 -20.91
N SER A 117 -2.74 -38.03 -20.28
CA SER A 117 -1.29 -38.03 -20.09
C SER A 117 -0.94 -37.55 -18.67
N GLN A 118 -0.11 -38.33 -17.99
CA GLN A 118 0.42 -38.00 -16.67
C GLN A 118 1.94 -38.00 -16.70
N VAL A 119 2.55 -36.85 -16.38
CA VAL A 119 4.00 -36.74 -16.20
C VAL A 119 4.40 -37.40 -14.87
N VAL A 120 5.21 -38.44 -14.93
CA VAL A 120 5.71 -39.16 -13.76
C VAL A 120 7.11 -38.69 -13.38
N PHE A 121 7.92 -38.34 -14.38
CA PHE A 121 9.27 -37.84 -14.18
C PHE A 121 9.60 -36.76 -15.22
N ALA A 122 10.14 -35.65 -14.74
CA ALA A 122 10.61 -34.54 -15.59
C ALA A 122 11.91 -33.91 -15.02
N GLY A 123 12.83 -34.74 -14.55
CA GLY A 123 14.12 -34.25 -13.99
C GLY A 123 13.98 -33.32 -12.78
N GLY A 124 12.83 -33.33 -12.11
CA GLY A 124 12.55 -32.42 -10.99
C GLY A 124 11.96 -31.06 -11.38
N ALA A 125 11.69 -30.80 -12.68
CA ALA A 125 11.17 -29.52 -13.17
C ALA A 125 9.93 -29.05 -12.39
N ILE A 126 8.92 -29.92 -12.23
CA ILE A 126 7.68 -29.60 -11.53
C ILE A 126 7.96 -29.24 -10.08
N HIS A 127 8.75 -30.06 -9.38
CA HIS A 127 9.10 -29.85 -7.99
C HIS A 127 9.82 -28.50 -7.76
N TYR A 128 10.86 -28.22 -8.53
CA TYR A 128 11.62 -26.97 -8.38
C TYR A 128 10.86 -25.74 -8.84
N ASN A 129 9.95 -25.88 -9.83
CA ASN A 129 9.05 -24.80 -10.18
C ASN A 129 8.09 -24.43 -9.04
N ILE A 130 7.49 -25.43 -8.38
CA ILE A 130 6.67 -25.21 -7.19
C ILE A 130 7.49 -24.54 -6.08
N LYS A 131 8.72 -25.01 -5.83
CA LYS A 131 9.63 -24.40 -4.85
C LYS A 131 9.96 -22.93 -5.19
N ALA A 132 10.15 -22.61 -6.46
CA ALA A 132 10.36 -21.23 -6.89
C ALA A 132 9.13 -20.34 -6.61
N LEU A 133 7.91 -20.87 -6.83
CA LEU A 133 6.67 -20.15 -6.54
C LEU A 133 6.40 -20.01 -5.01
N GLU A 134 6.80 -21.00 -4.21
CA GLU A 134 6.76 -20.87 -2.73
C GLU A 134 7.67 -19.74 -2.25
N ILE A 135 8.85 -19.58 -2.84
CA ILE A 135 9.75 -18.45 -2.56
C ILE A 135 9.13 -17.14 -3.09
N GLN A 136 8.53 -17.17 -4.29
CA GLN A 136 7.82 -16.01 -4.84
C GLN A 136 6.70 -15.52 -3.91
N LYS A 137 5.91 -16.43 -3.30
CA LYS A 137 4.93 -16.06 -2.27
C LYS A 137 5.60 -15.34 -1.10
N ARG A 138 6.72 -15.84 -0.59
CA ARG A 138 7.46 -15.19 0.50
C ARG A 138 7.99 -13.80 0.10
N ILE A 139 8.39 -13.61 -1.15
CA ILE A 139 8.76 -12.28 -1.69
C ILE A 139 7.54 -11.35 -1.62
N ARG A 140 6.33 -11.81 -2.00
CA ARG A 140 5.10 -11.02 -1.91
C ARG A 140 4.70 -10.69 -0.46
N GLU A 141 4.96 -11.59 0.48
CA GLU A 141 4.77 -11.33 1.91
C GLU A 141 5.69 -10.20 2.43
N TRP A 142 6.95 -10.15 1.97
CA TRP A 142 7.85 -9.04 2.28
C TRP A 142 7.49 -7.74 1.56
N GLU A 143 6.93 -7.81 0.35
CA GLU A 143 6.36 -6.63 -0.32
C GLU A 143 5.15 -6.08 0.45
N LEU A 144 4.26 -6.94 0.94
CA LEU A 144 3.18 -6.53 1.84
C LEU A 144 3.73 -5.86 3.11
N ALA A 145 4.77 -6.44 3.73
CA ALA A 145 5.40 -5.85 4.92
C ALA A 145 5.98 -4.46 4.62
N SER A 146 6.62 -4.26 3.46
CA SER A 146 7.12 -2.95 3.02
C SER A 146 5.99 -1.93 2.91
N HIS A 147 4.90 -2.29 2.22
CA HIS A 147 3.77 -1.37 2.05
C HIS A 147 2.99 -1.09 3.35
N LYS A 148 2.98 -2.05 4.29
CA LYS A 148 2.48 -1.79 5.64
C LYS A 148 3.33 -0.73 6.35
N GLN A 149 4.66 -0.82 6.25
CA GLN A 149 5.58 0.20 6.79
C GLN A 149 5.34 1.58 6.15
N ASP A 150 5.15 1.65 4.83
CA ASP A 150 4.83 2.89 4.13
C ASP A 150 3.54 3.53 4.64
N VAL A 151 2.49 2.72 4.83
CA VAL A 151 1.19 3.18 5.38
C VAL A 151 1.37 3.68 6.82
N TYR A 152 2.08 2.95 7.67
CA TYR A 152 2.34 3.35 9.06
C TYR A 152 3.15 4.63 9.13
N PHE A 153 4.16 4.79 8.28
CA PHE A 153 4.96 6.00 8.19
C PHE A 153 4.10 7.22 7.84
N LEU A 154 3.23 7.10 6.83
CA LEU A 154 2.30 8.18 6.44
C LEU A 154 1.30 8.50 7.55
N LEU A 155 0.72 7.49 8.19
CA LEU A 155 -0.20 7.69 9.32
C LEU A 155 0.47 8.38 10.49
N THR A 156 1.69 7.96 10.83
CA THR A 156 2.50 8.60 11.88
C THR A 156 2.76 10.06 11.55
N GLY A 157 3.15 10.36 10.30
CA GLY A 157 3.38 11.72 9.85
C GLY A 157 2.14 12.61 10.02
N TYR A 158 0.98 12.19 9.51
CA TYR A 158 -0.26 12.96 9.63
C TYR A 158 -0.75 13.09 11.08
N TYR A 159 -0.55 12.05 11.89
CA TYR A 159 -0.91 12.08 13.31
C TYR A 159 -0.05 13.07 14.10
N LEU A 160 1.27 13.07 13.89
CA LEU A 160 2.19 14.01 14.53
C LEU A 160 1.98 15.44 14.03
N ASP A 161 1.67 15.63 12.73
CA ASP A 161 1.29 16.93 12.19
C ASP A 161 -0.01 17.44 12.81
N LEU A 162 -1.02 16.59 12.96
CA LEU A 162 -2.27 16.94 13.63
C LEU A 162 -2.01 17.39 15.07
N TYR A 163 -1.18 16.66 15.81
CA TYR A 163 -0.78 17.04 17.16
C TYR A 163 -0.02 18.38 17.18
N LYS A 164 0.95 18.56 16.29
CA LYS A 164 1.72 19.80 16.14
C LYS A 164 0.81 21.00 15.90
N TYR A 165 -0.08 20.91 14.93
CA TYR A 165 -0.97 22.02 14.57
C TYR A 165 -1.95 22.37 15.70
N ARG A 166 -2.44 21.40 16.47
CA ARG A 166 -3.26 21.66 17.66
C ARG A 166 -2.49 22.38 18.76
N ASN A 167 -1.23 22.00 19.01
CA ASN A 167 -0.37 22.72 19.96
C ASN A 167 -0.07 24.15 19.49
N LEU A 168 0.26 24.32 18.21
CA LEU A 168 0.47 25.65 17.63
C LEU A 168 -0.78 26.50 17.70
N LEU A 169 -1.96 25.93 17.44
CA LEU A 169 -3.25 26.64 17.55
C LEU A 169 -3.41 27.19 18.98
N THR A 170 -3.09 26.40 20.01
CA THR A 170 -3.14 26.86 21.41
C THR A 170 -2.15 28.02 21.66
N VAL A 171 -0.94 27.96 21.07
CA VAL A 171 0.03 29.06 21.17
C VAL A 171 -0.54 30.33 20.52
N TYR A 172 -1.07 30.24 19.30
CA TYR A 172 -1.63 31.39 18.59
C TYR A 172 -2.88 31.95 19.28
N ASP A 173 -3.79 31.12 19.77
CA ASP A 173 -4.99 31.55 20.52
C ASP A 173 -4.59 32.35 21.78
N ARG A 174 -3.58 31.89 22.53
CA ARG A 174 -3.04 32.60 23.70
C ARG A 174 -2.42 33.95 23.31
N ASN A 175 -1.60 33.96 22.25
CA ASN A 175 -0.97 35.21 21.79
C ASN A 175 -2.00 36.20 21.26
N MET A 176 -3.06 35.74 20.55
CA MET A 176 -4.17 36.59 20.13
C MET A 176 -4.88 37.24 21.32
N GLU A 177 -5.15 36.51 22.40
CA GLU A 177 -5.80 37.09 23.58
C GLU A 177 -4.89 38.10 24.28
N GLN A 178 -3.58 37.82 24.37
CA GLN A 178 -2.59 38.78 24.92
C GLN A 178 -2.53 40.04 24.06
N THR A 179 -2.44 39.90 22.74
CA THR A 179 -2.44 41.05 21.78
C THR A 179 -3.73 41.86 21.92
N ARG A 180 -4.88 41.21 22.06
CA ARG A 180 -6.17 41.89 22.27
C ARG A 180 -6.17 42.69 23.60
N GLN A 181 -5.56 42.17 24.66
CA GLN A 181 -5.43 42.91 25.92
C GLN A 181 -4.56 44.15 25.75
N VAL A 182 -3.39 44.00 25.08
CA VAL A 182 -2.50 45.14 24.79
C VAL A 182 -3.21 46.23 23.98
N ILE A 183 -4.02 45.86 22.98
CA ILE A 183 -4.82 46.82 22.20
C ILE A 183 -5.81 47.54 23.10
N ARG A 184 -6.53 46.85 24.02
CA ARG A 184 -7.45 47.48 24.98
C ARG A 184 -6.71 48.51 25.87
N ASP A 185 -5.56 48.13 26.38
CA ASP A 185 -4.73 48.96 27.25
C ASP A 185 -4.22 50.20 26.49
N MET A 186 -3.84 50.04 25.23
CA MET A 186 -3.40 51.14 24.37
C MET A 186 -4.51 52.15 24.04
N HIS A 187 -5.75 51.68 23.79
CA HIS A 187 -6.89 52.57 23.65
C HIS A 187 -7.17 53.39 24.89
N ALA A 188 -7.04 52.79 26.09
CA ALA A 188 -7.20 53.52 27.36
C ALA A 188 -6.09 54.59 27.52
N ARG A 189 -4.85 54.33 27.12
CA ARG A 189 -3.74 55.26 27.13
C ARG A 189 -3.87 56.36 26.06
N GLU A 190 -4.40 56.06 24.87
CA GLU A 190 -4.71 57.03 23.82
C GLU A 190 -5.78 58.03 24.34
N ALA A 191 -6.84 57.52 24.97
CA ALA A 191 -7.90 58.35 25.58
C ALA A 191 -7.34 59.27 26.67
N ALA A 192 -6.28 58.88 27.36
CA ALA A 192 -5.54 59.68 28.32
C ALA A 192 -4.46 60.62 27.68
N GLY A 193 -4.31 60.56 26.36
CA GLY A 193 -3.35 61.39 25.62
C GLY A 193 -1.88 60.96 25.71
N VAL A 194 -1.60 59.72 26.19
CA VAL A 194 -0.25 59.20 26.40
C VAL A 194 0.17 58.13 25.38
N ALA A 195 -0.69 57.75 24.45
CA ALA A 195 -0.35 56.84 23.33
C ALA A 195 -0.80 57.42 22.00
N LEU A 196 -0.13 57.00 20.92
CA LEU A 196 -0.44 57.44 19.57
C LEU A 196 -1.34 56.40 18.87
N ASN A 197 -2.28 56.86 18.05
CA ASN A 197 -3.14 55.98 17.22
C ASN A 197 -2.31 55.04 16.33
N ASN A 198 -1.12 55.49 15.85
CA ASN A 198 -0.22 54.62 15.08
C ASN A 198 0.31 53.41 15.85
N ASP A 199 0.43 53.52 17.15
CA ASP A 199 0.85 52.41 18.04
C ASP A 199 -0.23 51.34 18.15
N ILE A 200 -1.50 51.75 18.23
CA ILE A 200 -2.67 50.86 18.20
C ILE A 200 -2.75 50.15 16.85
N THR A 201 -2.63 50.90 15.74
CA THR A 201 -2.65 50.33 14.37
C THR A 201 -1.60 49.24 14.20
N ARG A 202 -0.39 49.39 14.78
CA ARG A 202 0.66 48.35 14.73
C ARG A 202 0.23 47.06 15.39
N TYR A 203 -0.39 47.10 16.57
CA TYR A 203 -0.90 45.94 17.26
C TYR A 203 -2.15 45.35 16.60
N GLU A 204 -2.98 46.13 15.97
CA GLU A 204 -4.09 45.67 15.17
C GLU A 204 -3.60 44.87 13.94
N VAL A 205 -2.56 45.36 13.24
CA VAL A 205 -1.91 44.59 12.16
C VAL A 205 -1.32 43.29 12.67
N GLN A 206 -0.68 43.29 13.83
CA GLN A 206 -0.15 42.04 14.43
C GLN A 206 -1.30 41.09 14.77
N TYR A 207 -2.39 41.56 15.32
CA TYR A 207 -3.57 40.74 15.61
C TYR A 207 -4.13 40.09 14.33
N GLN A 208 -4.22 40.84 13.23
CA GLN A 208 -4.66 40.31 11.93
C GLN A 208 -3.69 39.23 11.40
N ASN A 209 -2.38 39.39 11.59
CA ASN A 209 -1.39 38.39 11.22
C ASN A 209 -1.54 37.11 12.04
N LEU A 210 -1.80 37.23 13.35
CA LEU A 210 -2.08 36.08 14.22
C LEU A 210 -3.37 35.36 13.80
N GLN A 211 -4.42 36.13 13.47
CA GLN A 211 -5.70 35.58 13.01
C GLN A 211 -5.53 34.83 11.66
N TYR A 212 -4.74 35.38 10.74
CA TYR A 212 -4.40 34.71 9.50
C TYR A 212 -3.70 33.36 9.76
N LYS A 213 -2.68 33.34 10.62
CA LYS A 213 -1.94 32.13 10.97
C LYS A 213 -2.84 31.10 11.70
N ARG A 214 -3.72 31.57 12.56
CA ARG A 214 -4.73 30.72 13.18
C ARG A 214 -5.62 30.02 12.16
N THR A 215 -6.08 30.77 11.14
CA THR A 215 -6.93 30.21 10.07
C THR A 215 -6.18 29.17 9.25
N GLU A 216 -4.90 29.41 8.91
CA GLU A 216 -4.05 28.41 8.25
C GLU A 216 -3.92 27.13 9.07
N LEU A 217 -3.74 27.24 10.40
CA LEU A 217 -3.65 26.09 11.30
C LEU A 217 -4.94 25.27 11.36
N VAL A 218 -6.09 25.96 11.47
CA VAL A 218 -7.40 25.27 11.46
C VAL A 218 -7.60 24.52 10.14
N SER A 219 -7.25 25.11 9.01
CA SER A 219 -7.30 24.44 7.70
C SER A 219 -6.36 23.24 7.64
N SER A 220 -5.14 23.35 8.18
CA SER A 220 -4.15 22.28 8.22
C SER A 220 -4.63 21.13 9.13
N ILE A 221 -5.24 21.43 10.27
CA ILE A 221 -5.86 20.44 11.17
C ILE A 221 -6.95 19.65 10.42
N ASN A 222 -7.84 20.35 9.73
CA ASN A 222 -8.93 19.70 8.98
C ASN A 222 -8.37 18.80 7.87
N ILE A 223 -7.37 19.28 7.09
CA ILE A 223 -6.73 18.50 6.03
C ILE A 223 -6.05 17.24 6.60
N CYS A 224 -5.33 17.34 7.72
CA CYS A 224 -4.68 16.18 8.35
C CYS A 224 -5.73 15.19 8.89
N ASN A 225 -6.78 15.70 9.52
CA ASN A 225 -7.88 14.87 9.98
C ASN A 225 -8.56 14.12 8.83
N ASP A 226 -8.89 14.81 7.75
CA ASP A 226 -9.52 14.20 6.56
C ASP A 226 -8.64 13.12 5.92
N LYS A 227 -7.32 13.32 5.90
CA LYS A 227 -6.36 12.32 5.42
C LYS A 227 -6.38 11.07 6.30
N LEU A 228 -6.33 11.23 7.62
CA LEU A 228 -6.38 10.12 8.57
C LEU A 228 -7.72 9.38 8.48
N VAL A 229 -8.84 10.09 8.52
CA VAL A 229 -10.20 9.54 8.39
C VAL A 229 -10.35 8.75 7.09
N THR A 230 -9.86 9.29 5.98
CA THR A 230 -9.92 8.63 4.66
C THR A 230 -9.03 7.38 4.61
N MET A 231 -7.80 7.43 5.12
CA MET A 231 -6.88 6.29 5.11
C MET A 231 -7.36 5.14 6.00
N LEU A 232 -8.09 5.47 7.07
CA LEU A 232 -8.61 4.51 8.05
C LEU A 232 -10.08 4.13 7.78
N GLU A 233 -10.68 4.61 6.69
CA GLU A 233 -12.10 4.38 6.36
C GLU A 233 -13.08 4.68 7.51
N LEU A 234 -12.77 5.70 8.31
CA LEU A 234 -13.63 6.15 9.38
C LEU A 234 -14.78 7.01 8.83
N PRO A 235 -15.90 7.18 9.59
CA PRO A 235 -16.95 8.13 9.24
C PRO A 235 -16.38 9.55 9.03
N LYS A 236 -16.84 10.27 8.02
CA LYS A 236 -16.30 11.58 7.62
C LYS A 236 -16.40 12.67 8.70
N ASP A 237 -17.32 12.53 9.62
CA ASP A 237 -17.58 13.41 10.75
C ASP A 237 -16.74 13.07 11.99
N THR A 238 -15.83 12.11 11.90
CA THR A 238 -14.90 11.75 12.98
C THR A 238 -13.82 12.80 13.12
N GLU A 239 -13.69 13.38 14.31
CA GLU A 239 -12.56 14.22 14.69
C GLU A 239 -11.56 13.39 15.50
N ILE A 240 -10.35 13.21 14.96
CA ILE A 240 -9.28 12.48 15.64
C ILE A 240 -8.55 13.42 16.60
N LEU A 241 -8.50 13.03 17.87
CA LEU A 241 -7.72 13.69 18.90
C LEU A 241 -6.49 12.82 19.21
N PRO A 242 -5.28 13.31 18.95
CA PRO A 242 -4.06 12.58 19.32
C PRO A 242 -3.96 12.34 20.82
N ASP A 243 -3.61 11.10 21.21
CA ASP A 243 -3.31 10.78 22.60
C ASP A 243 -1.98 11.43 23.01
N THR A 244 -2.02 12.23 24.06
CA THR A 244 -0.87 12.99 24.56
C THR A 244 0.09 12.17 25.41
N THR A 245 -0.26 10.94 25.80
CA THR A 245 0.56 10.10 26.69
C THR A 245 1.88 9.67 26.04
N LEU A 246 1.89 9.46 24.73
CA LEU A 246 3.10 9.16 23.96
C LEU A 246 4.13 10.30 23.95
N LEU A 247 3.69 11.50 24.17
CA LEU A 247 4.46 12.74 24.01
C LEU A 247 5.14 13.18 25.32
N SER A 248 4.68 12.62 26.43
CA SER A 248 5.27 12.81 27.76
C SER A 248 6.29 11.72 28.12
N SER A 249 6.44 10.67 27.30
CA SER A 249 7.40 9.60 27.53
C SER A 249 8.82 10.06 27.18
N ASN A 250 9.77 9.80 28.07
CA ASN A 250 11.20 9.94 27.74
C ASN A 250 11.52 9.00 26.57
N MET A 251 11.80 9.59 25.41
CA MET A 251 12.22 8.82 24.24
C MET A 251 13.53 8.09 24.51
N PRO A 252 13.64 6.78 24.24
CA PRO A 252 14.84 6.01 24.49
C PRO A 252 16.00 6.52 23.63
N LYS A 253 17.23 6.42 24.13
CA LYS A 253 18.46 6.69 23.38
C LYS A 253 19.23 5.37 23.19
N PRO A 254 18.77 4.47 22.31
CA PRO A 254 19.48 3.23 22.05
C PRO A 254 20.80 3.47 21.31
N VAL A 255 21.67 2.47 21.30
CA VAL A 255 22.94 2.54 20.59
C VAL A 255 22.71 2.30 19.09
N GLU A 256 23.45 3.00 18.23
CA GLU A 256 23.32 2.88 16.76
C GLU A 256 23.43 1.43 16.26
N ALA A 257 24.35 0.64 16.85
CA ALA A 257 24.56 -0.76 16.49
C ALA A 257 23.30 -1.63 16.66
N GLU A 258 22.43 -1.31 17.63
CA GLU A 258 21.16 -2.02 17.83
C GLU A 258 20.19 -1.74 16.70
N PHE A 259 20.10 -0.50 16.23
CA PHE A 259 19.27 -0.13 15.09
C PHE A 259 19.76 -0.76 13.79
N GLN A 260 21.08 -0.78 13.57
CA GLN A 260 21.70 -1.46 12.43
C GLN A 260 21.31 -2.95 12.41
N ASP A 261 21.46 -3.66 13.52
CA ASP A 261 21.15 -5.09 13.63
C ASP A 261 19.65 -5.38 13.39
N ILE A 262 18.76 -4.55 13.97
CA ILE A 262 17.32 -4.65 13.75
C ILE A 262 16.98 -4.43 12.27
N ALA A 263 17.57 -3.42 11.63
CA ALA A 263 17.34 -3.11 10.22
C ALA A 263 17.82 -4.25 9.32
N TYR A 264 19.01 -4.80 9.53
CA TYR A 264 19.54 -5.91 8.75
C TYR A 264 18.69 -7.18 8.84
N LYS A 265 18.06 -7.44 10.00
CA LYS A 265 17.20 -8.62 10.20
C LYS A 265 15.80 -8.42 9.64
N ASN A 266 15.23 -7.23 9.82
CA ASN A 266 13.81 -7.00 9.60
C ASN A 266 13.49 -6.16 8.35
N SER A 267 14.49 -5.61 7.65
CA SER A 267 14.26 -4.82 6.45
C SER A 267 13.58 -5.64 5.36
N PRO A 268 12.39 -5.23 4.87
CA PRO A 268 11.67 -5.92 3.81
C PRO A 268 12.49 -5.99 2.51
N ILE A 269 13.21 -4.94 2.16
CA ILE A 269 14.01 -4.88 0.93
C ILE A 269 15.16 -5.89 0.97
N LEU A 270 15.85 -6.03 2.10
CA LEU A 270 16.95 -6.99 2.24
C LEU A 270 16.42 -8.43 2.19
N ASN A 271 15.35 -8.72 2.91
CA ASN A 271 14.75 -10.05 2.93
C ASN A 271 14.19 -10.44 1.56
N LYS A 272 13.57 -9.50 0.83
CA LYS A 272 13.15 -9.71 -0.56
C LYS A 272 14.31 -10.04 -1.49
N ASN A 273 15.41 -9.29 -1.42
CA ASN A 273 16.59 -9.52 -2.27
C ASN A 273 17.30 -10.87 -1.95
N ARG A 274 17.38 -11.24 -0.66
CA ARG A 274 17.90 -12.57 -0.26
C ARG A 274 17.04 -13.70 -0.82
N LEU A 275 15.72 -13.57 -0.77
CA LEU A 275 14.79 -14.53 -1.35
C LEU A 275 14.84 -14.56 -2.88
N ALA A 276 15.10 -13.43 -3.54
CA ALA A 276 15.29 -13.39 -4.99
C ALA A 276 16.47 -14.26 -5.43
N LEU A 277 17.59 -14.22 -4.70
CA LEU A 277 18.75 -15.12 -4.94
C LEU A 277 18.38 -16.61 -4.75
N ASP A 278 17.64 -16.94 -3.67
CA ASP A 278 17.20 -18.34 -3.47
C ASP A 278 16.24 -18.79 -4.58
N MET A 279 15.34 -17.92 -5.05
CA MET A 279 14.47 -18.21 -6.18
C MET A 279 15.26 -18.47 -7.47
N LEU A 280 16.31 -17.70 -7.77
CA LEU A 280 17.19 -17.94 -8.92
C LEU A 280 17.90 -19.30 -8.82
N SER A 281 18.31 -19.72 -7.62
CA SER A 281 18.84 -21.07 -7.37
C SER A 281 17.84 -22.18 -7.71
N LYS A 282 16.52 -22.00 -7.42
CA LYS A 282 15.50 -22.98 -7.82
C LYS A 282 15.26 -22.96 -9.33
N LYS A 283 15.25 -21.76 -9.95
CA LYS A 283 15.16 -21.61 -11.42
C LYS A 283 16.32 -22.28 -12.14
N GLU A 284 17.54 -22.24 -11.58
CA GLU A 284 18.67 -22.98 -12.13
C GLU A 284 18.39 -24.48 -12.20
N LYS A 285 17.81 -25.05 -11.13
CA LYS A 285 17.43 -26.47 -11.10
C LYS A 285 16.32 -26.80 -12.10
N VAL A 286 15.37 -25.88 -12.31
CA VAL A 286 14.35 -26.02 -13.37
C VAL A 286 15.00 -26.04 -14.76
N ILE A 287 15.96 -25.15 -15.05
CA ILE A 287 16.66 -25.15 -16.33
C ILE A 287 17.46 -26.46 -16.49
N LYS A 288 18.20 -26.86 -15.46
CA LYS A 288 19.01 -28.11 -15.48
C LYS A 288 18.19 -29.38 -15.66
N SER A 289 16.91 -29.37 -15.24
CA SER A 289 16.01 -30.51 -15.46
C SER A 289 15.75 -30.78 -16.95
N GLY A 290 15.92 -29.78 -17.80
CA GLY A 290 15.84 -29.95 -19.26
C GLY A 290 16.95 -30.83 -19.88
N TYR A 291 18.01 -31.18 -19.13
CA TYR A 291 18.99 -32.19 -19.53
C TYR A 291 18.50 -33.63 -19.25
N MET A 292 17.37 -33.80 -18.58
CA MET A 292 16.82 -35.11 -18.25
C MET A 292 15.64 -35.45 -19.17
N PRO A 293 15.41 -36.74 -19.45
CA PRO A 293 14.20 -37.15 -20.17
C PRO A 293 12.94 -36.89 -19.33
N GLN A 294 11.84 -36.68 -20.02
CA GLN A 294 10.52 -36.68 -19.44
C GLN A 294 9.86 -38.04 -19.66
N ILE A 295 9.33 -38.62 -18.60
CA ILE A 295 8.61 -39.89 -18.63
C ILE A 295 7.14 -39.61 -18.28
N SER A 296 6.22 -40.08 -19.11
CA SER A 296 4.78 -39.92 -18.90
C SER A 296 4.07 -41.26 -19.08
N ILE A 297 3.03 -41.50 -18.30
CA ILE A 297 2.02 -42.51 -18.57
C ILE A 297 1.03 -41.89 -19.54
N ILE A 298 0.72 -42.61 -20.61
CA ILE A 298 -0.24 -42.18 -21.65
C ILE A 298 -1.30 -43.23 -21.83
N ALA A 299 -2.54 -42.79 -22.02
CA ALA A 299 -3.67 -43.64 -22.37
C ALA A 299 -4.55 -42.91 -23.38
N GLY A 300 -5.15 -43.65 -24.28
CA GLY A 300 -6.07 -43.05 -25.24
C GLY A 300 -7.06 -44.06 -25.77
N ASP A 301 -8.19 -43.55 -26.18
CA ASP A 301 -9.25 -44.26 -26.94
C ASP A 301 -9.66 -43.37 -28.10
N ASN A 302 -9.66 -43.94 -29.30
CA ASN A 302 -9.89 -43.20 -30.55
C ASN A 302 -10.88 -43.98 -31.45
N LEU A 303 -12.02 -43.39 -31.67
CA LEU A 303 -13.02 -43.86 -32.61
C LEU A 303 -12.96 -43.00 -33.89
N LYS A 304 -12.45 -43.54 -34.98
CA LYS A 304 -12.29 -42.82 -36.25
C LYS A 304 -12.82 -43.59 -37.43
N GLY A 305 -13.33 -42.88 -38.43
CA GLY A 305 -13.76 -43.40 -39.70
C GLY A 305 -13.76 -42.32 -40.80
N PRO A 306 -13.71 -42.71 -42.05
CA PRO A 306 -13.54 -44.04 -42.62
C PRO A 306 -12.08 -44.57 -42.46
N ILE A 307 -11.88 -45.84 -42.73
CA ILE A 307 -10.56 -46.48 -42.76
C ILE A 307 -9.96 -46.16 -44.14
N THR A 308 -9.03 -45.21 -44.18
CA THR A 308 -8.45 -44.66 -45.41
C THR A 308 -7.08 -45.21 -45.78
N TYR A 309 -6.46 -46.03 -44.93
CA TYR A 309 -5.14 -46.63 -45.17
C TYR A 309 -5.23 -47.96 -45.90
N GLU A 310 -6.44 -48.45 -46.15
CA GLU A 310 -6.68 -49.60 -47.04
C GLU A 310 -7.24 -49.15 -48.40
N ILE A 311 -6.95 -49.90 -49.48
CA ILE A 311 -7.42 -49.65 -50.86
C ILE A 311 -8.09 -50.88 -51.35
N PRO A 312 -9.38 -50.84 -51.68
CA PRO A 312 -10.30 -49.69 -51.56
C PRO A 312 -10.55 -49.30 -50.06
N THR A 313 -10.77 -47.99 -49.83
CA THR A 313 -11.08 -47.44 -48.53
C THR A 313 -12.39 -48.06 -47.98
N LEU A 314 -12.40 -48.35 -46.66
CA LEU A 314 -13.56 -48.96 -45.98
C LEU A 314 -14.39 -47.88 -45.27
N ASP A 315 -15.69 -47.85 -45.56
CA ASP A 315 -16.66 -46.95 -44.90
C ASP A 315 -17.10 -47.53 -43.56
N ASN A 316 -16.11 -47.69 -42.65
CA ASN A 316 -16.29 -48.25 -41.33
C ASN A 316 -15.60 -47.38 -40.28
N ASN A 317 -16.16 -47.34 -39.07
CA ASN A 317 -15.44 -46.81 -37.92
C ASN A 317 -14.55 -47.89 -37.27
N ILE A 318 -13.35 -47.47 -36.88
CA ILE A 318 -12.44 -48.31 -36.07
C ILE A 318 -12.25 -47.67 -34.70
N ASN A 319 -12.40 -48.45 -33.66
CA ASN A 319 -12.02 -48.05 -32.33
C ASN A 319 -10.69 -48.67 -31.95
N THR A 320 -9.78 -47.83 -31.44
CA THR A 320 -8.47 -48.26 -30.97
C THR A 320 -8.16 -47.60 -29.65
N TRP A 321 -7.78 -48.38 -28.66
CA TRP A 321 -7.33 -47.90 -27.35
C TRP A 321 -5.91 -48.33 -27.07
N TYR A 322 -5.21 -47.56 -26.24
CA TYR A 322 -3.87 -47.90 -25.78
C TYR A 322 -3.62 -47.37 -24.37
N VAL A 323 -2.72 -48.04 -23.67
CA VAL A 323 -2.09 -47.58 -22.44
C VAL A 323 -0.60 -47.87 -22.57
N GLY A 324 0.23 -46.86 -22.22
CA GLY A 324 1.66 -47.02 -22.41
C GLY A 324 2.47 -46.02 -21.59
N VAL A 325 3.79 -46.14 -21.76
CA VAL A 325 4.77 -45.19 -21.20
C VAL A 325 5.42 -44.46 -22.35
N GLY A 326 5.33 -43.12 -22.32
CA GLY A 326 6.02 -42.25 -23.25
C GLY A 326 7.33 -41.71 -22.66
N LEU A 327 8.41 -41.75 -23.43
CA LEU A 327 9.67 -41.09 -23.09
C LEU A 327 9.94 -40.00 -24.10
N LYS A 328 10.14 -38.77 -23.64
CA LYS A 328 10.48 -37.60 -24.46
C LYS A 328 11.80 -37.02 -24.01
N PHE A 329 12.76 -36.91 -24.93
CA PHE A 329 14.06 -36.31 -24.67
C PHE A 329 14.37 -35.29 -25.78
N ASN A 330 14.61 -34.04 -25.38
CA ASN A 330 14.94 -32.99 -26.32
C ASN A 330 16.47 -32.86 -26.44
N ILE A 331 17.03 -33.50 -27.47
CA ILE A 331 18.49 -33.50 -27.74
C ILE A 331 19.01 -32.08 -27.98
N GLY A 332 18.20 -31.19 -28.55
CA GLY A 332 18.54 -29.78 -28.76
C GLY A 332 18.87 -29.02 -27.46
N ASN A 333 18.41 -29.50 -26.31
CA ASN A 333 18.71 -28.90 -25.02
C ASN A 333 20.21 -29.00 -24.67
N ILE A 334 20.94 -29.97 -25.19
CA ILE A 334 22.40 -30.15 -24.93
C ILE A 334 23.18 -28.88 -25.30
N TYR A 335 22.83 -28.22 -26.40
CA TYR A 335 23.50 -27.00 -26.87
C TYR A 335 22.74 -25.70 -26.59
N LYS A 336 21.45 -25.74 -26.24
CA LYS A 336 20.64 -24.55 -25.91
C LYS A 336 20.77 -24.18 -24.46
N LEU A 337 20.60 -25.11 -23.52
CA LEU A 337 20.60 -24.87 -22.07
C LEU A 337 21.88 -24.22 -21.53
N PRO A 338 23.10 -24.44 -22.06
CA PRO A 338 24.28 -23.71 -21.59
C PRO A 338 24.15 -22.19 -21.75
N LYS A 339 23.47 -21.71 -22.80
CA LYS A 339 23.19 -20.28 -23.00
C LYS A 339 22.17 -19.75 -22.01
N ASP A 340 21.11 -20.54 -21.71
CA ASP A 340 20.14 -20.19 -20.69
C ASP A 340 20.74 -20.15 -19.29
N LEU A 341 21.62 -21.08 -18.97
CA LEU A 341 22.39 -21.09 -17.72
C LEU A 341 23.39 -19.92 -17.65
N SER A 342 24.01 -19.53 -18.76
CA SER A 342 24.87 -18.34 -18.80
C SER A 342 24.07 -17.07 -18.52
N ARG A 343 22.90 -16.90 -19.15
CA ARG A 343 21.98 -15.80 -18.87
C ARG A 343 21.54 -15.77 -17.41
N LEU A 344 21.21 -16.95 -16.84
CA LEU A 344 20.84 -17.05 -15.43
C LEU A 344 21.99 -16.63 -14.50
N ARG A 345 23.24 -17.02 -14.81
CA ARG A 345 24.41 -16.58 -14.02
C ARG A 345 24.57 -15.08 -14.00
N SER A 346 24.36 -14.39 -15.13
CA SER A 346 24.34 -12.91 -15.15
C SER A 346 23.20 -12.35 -14.28
N SER A 347 22.01 -12.99 -14.27
CA SER A 347 20.93 -12.58 -13.37
C SER A 347 21.26 -12.82 -11.90
N VAL A 348 22.00 -13.87 -11.56
CA VAL A 348 22.48 -14.14 -10.20
C VAL A 348 23.50 -13.08 -9.77
N GLU A 349 24.45 -12.75 -10.66
CA GLU A 349 25.44 -11.69 -10.40
C GLU A 349 24.75 -10.31 -10.20
N GLN A 350 23.79 -9.98 -11.07
CA GLN A 350 22.97 -8.77 -10.91
C GLN A 350 22.27 -8.76 -9.54
N SER A 351 21.61 -9.85 -9.15
CA SER A 351 20.88 -9.94 -7.88
C SER A 351 21.82 -9.88 -6.66
N HIS A 352 23.06 -10.36 -6.77
CA HIS A 352 24.08 -10.15 -5.73
C HIS A 352 24.46 -8.69 -5.59
N ASN A 353 24.67 -7.99 -6.70
CA ASN A 353 24.98 -6.56 -6.69
C ASN A 353 23.80 -5.73 -6.17
N GLU A 354 22.56 -6.09 -6.52
CA GLU A 354 21.35 -5.47 -5.98
C GLU A 354 21.23 -5.66 -4.46
N LEU A 355 21.55 -6.86 -3.95
CA LEU A 355 21.55 -7.10 -2.49
C LEU A 355 22.64 -6.27 -1.81
N ALA A 356 23.86 -6.25 -2.33
CA ALA A 356 24.96 -5.46 -1.77
C ALA A 356 24.64 -3.96 -1.76
N SER A 357 24.09 -3.43 -2.86
CA SER A 357 23.63 -2.03 -2.93
C SER A 357 22.49 -1.73 -1.96
N ALA A 358 21.56 -2.66 -1.77
CA ALA A 358 20.49 -2.50 -0.80
C ALA A 358 21.02 -2.53 0.66
N GLU A 359 22.02 -3.37 0.96
CA GLU A 359 22.67 -3.42 2.27
C GLU A 359 23.39 -2.10 2.58
N GLU A 360 24.11 -1.54 1.59
CA GLU A 360 24.74 -0.24 1.72
C GLU A 360 23.70 0.88 1.95
N SER A 361 22.64 0.92 1.14
CA SER A 361 21.56 1.90 1.29
C SER A 361 20.91 1.83 2.67
N VAL A 362 20.54 0.66 3.15
CA VAL A 362 19.93 0.48 4.47
C VAL A 362 20.88 0.93 5.58
N SER A 363 22.18 0.64 5.46
CA SER A 363 23.17 1.10 6.44
C SER A 363 23.27 2.63 6.48
N LEU A 364 23.33 3.27 5.33
CA LEU A 364 23.37 4.74 5.20
C LEU A 364 22.10 5.39 5.73
N ASP A 365 20.92 4.82 5.40
CA ASP A 365 19.63 5.33 5.86
C ASP A 365 19.49 5.26 7.38
N VAL A 366 19.91 4.15 7.99
CA VAL A 366 19.91 3.99 9.47
C VAL A 366 20.85 4.98 10.12
N ASN A 367 22.07 5.15 9.61
CA ASN A 367 23.04 6.11 10.11
C ASN A 367 22.49 7.55 10.03
N ALA A 368 21.94 7.93 8.87
CA ALA A 368 21.34 9.25 8.68
C ALA A 368 20.12 9.50 9.58
N ALA A 369 19.27 8.49 9.77
CA ALA A 369 18.11 8.58 10.67
C ALA A 369 18.55 8.70 12.13
N TYR A 370 19.54 7.89 12.56
CA TYR A 370 20.09 7.92 13.91
C TYR A 370 20.75 9.27 14.23
N THR A 371 21.54 9.80 13.30
CA THR A 371 22.16 11.12 13.46
C THR A 371 21.09 12.20 13.63
N ARG A 372 20.08 12.23 12.75
CA ARG A 372 18.96 13.20 12.86
C ARG A 372 18.19 13.05 14.18
N TYR A 373 18.03 11.83 14.65
CA TYR A 373 17.38 11.58 15.94
C TYR A 373 18.18 12.16 17.11
N LEU A 374 19.51 11.95 17.15
CA LEU A 374 20.37 12.54 18.18
C LEU A 374 20.39 14.07 18.10
N ASP A 375 20.54 14.63 16.90
CA ASP A 375 20.53 16.07 16.68
C ASP A 375 19.23 16.72 17.17
N SER A 376 18.10 16.02 17.04
CA SER A 376 16.81 16.54 17.48
C SER A 376 16.75 16.84 18.98
N PHE A 377 17.47 16.11 19.83
CA PHE A 377 17.56 16.39 21.26
C PHE A 377 18.36 17.66 21.56
N GLU A 378 19.48 17.88 20.85
CA GLU A 378 20.29 19.10 21.02
C GLU A 378 19.54 20.32 20.49
N LEU A 379 18.80 20.18 19.38
CA LEU A 379 17.93 21.23 18.87
C LEU A 379 16.80 21.56 19.85
N LEU A 380 16.15 20.56 20.45
CA LEU A 380 15.12 20.77 21.46
C LEU A 380 15.66 21.55 22.66
N LYS A 381 16.80 21.14 23.20
CA LYS A 381 17.49 21.84 24.33
C LYS A 381 17.83 23.28 23.98
N THR A 382 18.29 23.52 22.75
CA THR A 382 18.59 24.87 22.24
C THR A 382 17.33 25.73 22.17
N GLN A 383 16.23 25.18 21.62
CA GLN A 383 14.96 25.92 21.52
C GLN A 383 14.29 26.16 22.88
N GLU A 384 14.44 25.22 23.83
CA GLU A 384 13.99 25.43 25.20
C GLU A 384 14.70 26.64 25.87
N LYS A 385 16.03 26.72 25.71
CA LYS A 385 16.79 27.86 26.20
C LYS A 385 16.46 29.16 25.50
N SER A 386 16.27 29.12 24.18
CA SER A 386 15.85 30.27 23.37
C SER A 386 14.46 30.80 23.83
N LEU A 387 13.52 29.88 24.08
CA LEU A 387 12.19 30.23 24.60
C LEU A 387 12.26 30.87 25.96
N GLN A 388 13.10 30.34 26.90
CA GLN A 388 13.32 30.94 28.21
C GLN A 388 13.81 32.38 28.07
N LEU A 389 14.88 32.60 27.29
CA LEU A 389 15.47 33.94 27.11
C LEU A 389 14.48 34.92 26.40
N ALA A 390 13.70 34.44 25.43
CA ALA A 390 12.74 35.28 24.77
C ALA A 390 11.59 35.71 25.71
N ARG A 391 11.14 34.83 26.60
CA ARG A 391 10.16 35.17 27.64
C ARG A 391 10.70 36.17 28.63
N GLU A 392 11.93 35.96 29.16
CA GLU A 392 12.60 36.89 30.04
C GLU A 392 12.75 38.30 29.41
N ASN A 393 13.16 38.34 28.13
CA ASN A 393 13.24 39.60 27.37
C ASN A 393 11.91 40.29 27.25
N TYR A 394 10.86 39.55 26.88
CA TYR A 394 9.49 40.11 26.74
C TYR A 394 9.00 40.69 28.07
N ASP A 395 9.19 40.00 29.18
CA ASP A 395 8.76 40.46 30.51
C ASP A 395 9.46 41.75 30.93
N VAL A 396 10.77 41.87 30.66
CA VAL A 396 11.52 43.10 30.90
C VAL A 396 11.05 44.27 30.06
N ILE A 397 10.85 44.04 28.75
CA ILE A 397 10.39 45.09 27.80
C ILE A 397 8.96 45.51 28.13
N ALA A 398 8.06 44.54 28.42
CA ALA A 398 6.67 44.81 28.79
C ALA A 398 6.60 45.67 30.08
N ASN A 399 7.40 45.36 31.09
CA ASN A 399 7.46 46.16 32.30
C ASN A 399 8.02 47.56 32.05
N ARG A 400 9.06 47.73 31.19
CA ARG A 400 9.58 49.04 30.80
C ARG A 400 8.56 49.86 29.99
N TYR A 401 7.83 49.22 29.06
CA TYR A 401 6.77 49.86 28.30
C TYR A 401 5.63 50.35 29.22
N ALA A 402 5.24 49.54 30.21
CA ALA A 402 4.23 49.94 31.21
C ALA A 402 4.62 51.20 31.99
N ASN A 403 5.93 51.46 32.12
CA ASN A 403 6.50 52.65 32.80
C ASN A 403 6.96 53.74 31.82
N ASP A 404 6.57 53.70 30.54
CA ASP A 404 6.91 54.67 29.47
C ASP A 404 8.43 54.82 29.21
N LEU A 405 9.24 53.75 29.49
CA LEU A 405 10.71 53.75 29.35
C LEU A 405 11.21 53.20 28.03
N VAL A 406 10.34 52.62 27.19
CA VAL A 406 10.66 52.09 25.83
C VAL A 406 9.50 52.36 24.88
N LEU A 407 9.78 52.28 23.59
CA LEU A 407 8.79 52.48 22.54
C LEU A 407 7.90 51.25 22.34
N VAL A 408 6.74 51.43 21.77
CA VAL A 408 5.84 50.32 21.37
C VAL A 408 6.50 49.39 20.38
N THR A 409 7.39 49.88 19.54
CA THR A 409 8.20 49.07 18.60
C THR A 409 9.02 48.02 19.31
N ASP A 410 9.65 48.38 20.44
CA ASP A 410 10.47 47.46 21.22
C ASP A 410 9.59 46.35 21.85
N LEU A 411 8.36 46.69 22.26
CA LEU A 411 7.41 45.73 22.77
C LEU A 411 6.92 44.76 21.69
N VAL A 412 6.58 45.27 20.48
CA VAL A 412 6.19 44.45 19.33
C VAL A 412 7.32 43.49 18.92
N ASP A 413 8.57 43.97 18.90
CA ASP A 413 9.72 43.15 18.52
C ASP A 413 9.98 42.04 19.57
N ALA A 414 9.88 42.35 20.87
CA ALA A 414 10.02 41.39 21.93
C ALA A 414 8.88 40.34 21.92
N ASP A 415 7.66 40.74 21.60
CA ASP A 415 6.51 39.84 21.48
C ASP A 415 6.66 38.90 20.27
N ASN A 416 7.09 39.43 19.11
CA ASN A 416 7.37 38.61 17.93
C ASN A 416 8.50 37.61 18.18
N LEU A 417 9.58 38.01 18.89
CA LEU A 417 10.67 37.12 19.26
C LEU A 417 10.18 35.98 20.17
N ARG A 418 9.35 36.30 21.18
CA ARG A 418 8.75 35.33 22.09
C ARG A 418 7.84 34.35 21.32
N LEU A 419 6.94 34.83 20.50
CA LEU A 419 6.06 34.00 19.67
C LEU A 419 6.87 33.07 18.75
N SER A 420 7.89 33.62 18.08
CA SER A 420 8.79 32.81 17.23
C SER A 420 9.46 31.70 18.01
N ALA A 421 9.98 31.97 19.20
CA ALA A 421 10.61 30.99 20.07
C ALA A 421 9.61 29.92 20.58
N GLU A 422 8.36 30.29 20.89
CA GLU A 422 7.30 29.35 21.27
C GLU A 422 6.98 28.39 20.13
N VAL A 423 6.82 28.90 18.89
CA VAL A 423 6.57 28.09 17.69
C VAL A 423 7.73 27.14 17.43
N GLN A 424 8.98 27.62 17.51
CA GLN A 424 10.18 26.80 17.28
C GLN A 424 10.34 25.71 18.36
N TYR A 425 10.04 26.01 19.62
CA TYR A 425 10.06 25.02 20.69
C TYR A 425 9.05 23.89 20.44
N VAL A 426 7.79 24.21 20.07
CA VAL A 426 6.78 23.21 19.73
C VAL A 426 7.25 22.34 18.57
N ASN A 427 7.80 22.95 17.52
CA ASN A 427 8.32 22.21 16.37
C ASN A 427 9.48 21.29 16.76
N ALA A 428 10.44 21.76 17.56
CA ALA A 428 11.58 20.97 18.00
C ALA A 428 11.15 19.78 18.88
N HIS A 429 10.18 20.00 19.76
CA HIS A 429 9.62 18.93 20.60
C HIS A 429 8.99 17.82 19.77
N ILE A 430 8.19 18.17 18.76
CA ILE A 430 7.57 17.20 17.85
C ILE A 430 8.62 16.51 16.98
N ASN A 431 9.67 17.21 16.55
CA ASN A 431 10.74 16.63 15.73
C ASN A 431 11.49 15.49 16.43
N VAL A 432 11.64 15.51 17.76
CA VAL A 432 12.24 14.39 18.51
C VAL A 432 11.39 13.11 18.30
N ILE A 433 10.07 13.25 18.41
CA ILE A 433 9.14 12.13 18.24
C ILE A 433 9.12 11.67 16.78
N TYR A 434 9.09 12.62 15.86
CA TYR A 434 9.05 12.33 14.41
C TYR A 434 10.30 11.58 13.95
N ASN A 435 11.50 11.94 14.47
CA ASN A 435 12.74 11.26 14.11
C ASN A 435 12.91 9.89 14.81
N TYR A 436 12.15 9.60 15.86
CA TYR A 436 12.12 8.29 16.51
C TYR A 436 11.33 7.27 15.67
N TYR A 437 10.19 7.68 15.09
CA TYR A 437 9.33 6.84 14.25
C TYR A 437 9.75 6.83 12.78
#